data_a0b9d71d42144a8e79af84ce3b19c59d
#
_entry.id   a0b9d71d42144a8e79af84ce3b19c59d
#
_cell.length_a   1.000
_cell.length_b   1.000
_cell.length_c   1.000
_cell.angle_alpha   90.00
_cell.angle_beta   90.00
_cell.angle_gamma   90.00
#
_symmetry.space_group_name_H-M   'P 1'
#
loop_
_entity.id
_entity.type
_entity.pdbx_description
1 polymer ?
#
loop_
_entity_poly.entity_id
_entity_poly.type
_entity_poly.pdbx_seq_one_letter_code
_entity_poly.pdbx_strand_id
1 'polypeptide(L)'
;MALLVVILQAITLLATVIGSRSGGCDGGMKKVILSLALGTFGLGMAEFGIMGVLTELAHNVGISIPAAGHMISYYALGVVVGAPIIALFSSRYSLKHILLFLVALCVIGNAMFTLSSSYLMLAIGRLVSGFPHGAFFGVGAIVLSKIIKPGKVTAAVAGMVSGMTVANLLGIPLGTYLSQEFSWRYTFLLIAVFNITVMASVYFWVPDIRDEAKGKLREQFHFLRSPAPWLIFAATMFGNAGVFAWFSYVKPYMMFISGFSETAMTFIMMLVGLGMVLGNMLSGRISGRYSPLRIAAVTDFIIVLALLMLFFCGGMKTTSLIFAFICCAGLFALSAPLQILLLQNAKGGELLGAAGGQIAFNLGSAVGAYCGGMMLTLGLAYNYVALPAALLSFAAMSSLLLYGRYKRQQAADTPVLAKPLG
;
A
#
# COMPACT_ATOMS: atom_id res chain seq x y z
N MET A 1 12.25 0.64 -26.89
CA MET A 1 12.54 -0.80 -26.82
C MET A 1 12.70 -1.29 -25.39
N ALA A 2 13.54 -0.67 -24.57
CA ALA A 2 13.74 -1.07 -23.16
C ALA A 2 12.43 -1.09 -22.31
N LEU A 3 11.55 -0.12 -22.52
CA LEU A 3 10.27 -0.01 -21.82
C LEU A 3 9.35 -1.21 -22.09
N LEU A 4 9.25 -1.63 -23.33
CA LEU A 4 8.43 -2.78 -23.75
C LEU A 4 8.97 -4.09 -23.14
N VAL A 5 10.29 -4.21 -23.06
CA VAL A 5 10.97 -5.37 -22.46
C VAL A 5 10.67 -5.47 -20.98
N VAL A 6 10.72 -4.37 -20.23
CA VAL A 6 10.42 -4.37 -18.79
C VAL A 6 8.95 -4.67 -18.50
N ILE A 7 8.03 -4.11 -19.31
CA ILE A 7 6.59 -4.44 -19.21
C ILE A 7 6.37 -5.93 -19.48
N LEU A 8 6.98 -6.48 -20.54
CA LEU A 8 6.88 -7.89 -20.86
C LEU A 8 7.50 -8.77 -19.78
N GLN A 9 8.62 -8.37 -19.18
CA GLN A 9 9.24 -9.09 -18.07
C GLN A 9 8.35 -9.06 -16.81
N ALA A 10 7.74 -7.91 -16.49
CA ALA A 10 6.80 -7.81 -15.37
C ALA A 10 5.56 -8.71 -15.61
N ILE A 11 4.99 -8.71 -16.81
CA ILE A 11 3.87 -9.58 -17.18
C ILE A 11 4.29 -11.06 -17.10
N THR A 12 5.46 -11.41 -17.59
CA THR A 12 5.97 -12.79 -17.56
C THR A 12 6.24 -13.24 -16.13
N LEU A 13 6.83 -12.39 -15.29
CA LEU A 13 7.05 -12.66 -13.88
C LEU A 13 5.73 -12.87 -13.13
N LEU A 14 4.75 -11.99 -13.38
CA LEU A 14 3.41 -12.12 -12.80
C LEU A 14 2.74 -13.41 -13.26
N ALA A 15 2.78 -13.74 -14.54
CA ALA A 15 2.23 -14.98 -15.09
C ALA A 15 2.89 -16.22 -14.46
N THR A 16 4.21 -16.19 -14.24
CA THR A 16 4.96 -17.28 -13.59
C THR A 16 4.59 -17.43 -12.12
N VAL A 17 4.52 -16.32 -11.36
CA VAL A 17 4.10 -16.30 -9.95
C VAL A 17 2.67 -16.79 -9.79
N ILE A 18 1.77 -16.35 -10.68
CA ILE A 18 0.37 -16.81 -10.69
C ILE A 18 0.31 -18.30 -11.08
N GLY A 19 1.08 -18.74 -12.08
CA GLY A 19 1.15 -20.12 -12.52
C GLY A 19 1.57 -21.09 -11.41
N SER A 20 2.57 -20.71 -10.61
CA SER A 20 3.07 -21.51 -9.48
C SER A 20 2.08 -21.58 -8.30
N ARG A 21 1.29 -20.54 -8.08
CA ARG A 21 0.32 -20.45 -6.95
C ARG A 21 -1.08 -20.93 -7.31
N SER A 22 -1.47 -20.92 -8.58
CA SER A 22 -2.81 -21.28 -9.06
C SER A 22 -2.94 -22.75 -9.51
N GLY A 23 -2.15 -23.66 -8.99
CA GLY A 23 -2.18 -25.08 -9.34
C GLY A 23 -3.61 -25.64 -9.38
N GLY A 24 -4.06 -26.09 -10.59
CA GLY A 24 -5.38 -26.66 -10.82
C GLY A 24 -6.53 -25.65 -11.09
N CYS A 25 -6.24 -24.39 -11.45
CA CYS A 25 -7.22 -23.47 -12.03
C CYS A 25 -7.25 -23.58 -13.55
N ASP A 26 -8.46 -23.52 -14.14
CA ASP A 26 -8.65 -23.47 -15.59
C ASP A 26 -7.99 -22.23 -16.22
N GLY A 27 -7.64 -22.33 -17.50
CA GLY A 27 -6.98 -21.26 -18.24
C GLY A 27 -7.76 -19.92 -18.20
N GLY A 28 -9.08 -19.95 -18.18
CA GLY A 28 -9.94 -18.77 -18.02
C GLY A 28 -9.77 -18.08 -16.68
N MET A 29 -9.75 -18.85 -15.58
CA MET A 29 -9.55 -18.31 -14.22
C MET A 29 -8.16 -17.69 -14.05
N LYS A 30 -7.12 -18.28 -14.63
CA LYS A 30 -5.76 -17.72 -14.61
C LYS A 30 -5.70 -16.35 -15.30
N LYS A 31 -6.42 -16.16 -16.41
CA LYS A 31 -6.52 -14.87 -17.12
C LYS A 31 -7.16 -13.80 -16.24
N VAL A 32 -8.22 -14.14 -15.50
CA VAL A 32 -8.87 -13.19 -14.56
C VAL A 32 -7.91 -12.80 -13.44
N ILE A 33 -7.22 -13.76 -12.81
CA ILE A 33 -6.24 -13.47 -11.76
C ILE A 33 -5.12 -12.57 -12.32
N LEU A 34 -4.63 -12.87 -13.53
CA LEU A 34 -3.59 -12.07 -14.18
C LEU A 34 -4.08 -10.64 -14.47
N SER A 35 -5.30 -10.47 -14.99
CA SER A 35 -5.89 -9.15 -15.24
C SER A 35 -5.94 -8.31 -13.97
N LEU A 36 -6.39 -8.91 -12.86
CA LEU A 36 -6.46 -8.22 -11.57
C LEU A 36 -5.05 -7.95 -11.00
N ALA A 37 -4.09 -8.85 -11.20
CA ALA A 37 -2.70 -8.64 -10.79
C ALA A 37 -2.02 -7.53 -11.60
N LEU A 38 -2.30 -7.41 -12.89
CA LEU A 38 -1.86 -6.28 -13.71
C LEU A 38 -2.46 -4.96 -13.20
N GLY A 39 -3.73 -4.97 -12.79
CA GLY A 39 -4.38 -3.81 -12.19
C GLY A 39 -3.69 -3.38 -10.88
N THR A 40 -3.42 -4.31 -9.96
CA THR A 40 -2.71 -3.99 -8.71
C THR A 40 -1.26 -3.58 -8.95
N PHE A 41 -0.60 -4.07 -10.00
CA PHE A 41 0.71 -3.58 -10.43
C PHE A 41 0.65 -2.12 -10.87
N GLY A 42 -0.31 -1.75 -11.73
CA GLY A 42 -0.50 -0.36 -12.17
C GLY A 42 -0.80 0.60 -11.01
N LEU A 43 -1.63 0.16 -10.05
CA LEU A 43 -1.94 0.93 -8.84
C LEU A 43 -0.71 1.07 -7.92
N GLY A 44 0.08 0.02 -7.74
CA GLY A 44 1.32 0.07 -6.95
C GLY A 44 2.36 1.03 -7.57
N MET A 45 2.53 1.01 -8.90
CA MET A 45 3.37 2.00 -9.58
C MET A 45 2.86 3.42 -9.37
N ALA A 46 1.54 3.65 -9.44
CA ALA A 46 0.94 4.97 -9.25
C ALA A 46 1.13 5.48 -7.81
N GLU A 47 1.04 4.61 -6.81
CA GLU A 47 1.24 4.98 -5.39
C GLU A 47 2.70 5.29 -5.08
N PHE A 48 3.59 4.35 -5.34
CA PHE A 48 4.97 4.41 -4.85
C PHE A 48 5.96 5.06 -5.84
N GLY A 49 5.62 5.13 -7.12
CA GLY A 49 6.52 5.69 -8.15
C GLY A 49 6.91 7.14 -7.92
N ILE A 50 6.06 7.92 -7.24
CA ILE A 50 6.32 9.33 -6.96
C ILE A 50 7.53 9.53 -6.02
N MET A 51 7.81 8.59 -5.10
CA MET A 51 8.94 8.72 -4.18
C MET A 51 10.29 8.76 -4.91
N GLY A 52 10.39 8.05 -6.03
CA GLY A 52 11.59 8.02 -6.86
C GLY A 52 11.78 9.24 -7.77
N VAL A 53 10.71 10.06 -7.96
CA VAL A 53 10.71 11.19 -8.91
C VAL A 53 10.45 12.54 -8.25
N LEU A 54 10.40 12.58 -6.91
CA LEU A 54 9.92 13.72 -6.14
C LEU A 54 10.75 14.99 -6.39
N THR A 55 12.07 14.87 -6.46
CA THR A 55 13.01 15.99 -6.68
C THR A 55 12.88 16.57 -8.06
N GLU A 56 12.78 15.74 -9.10
CA GLU A 56 12.61 16.18 -10.49
C GLU A 56 11.26 16.84 -10.71
N LEU A 57 10.20 16.29 -10.09
CA LEU A 57 8.87 16.89 -10.11
C LEU A 57 8.94 18.31 -9.51
N ALA A 58 9.52 18.45 -8.30
CA ALA A 58 9.62 19.72 -7.59
C ALA A 58 10.38 20.76 -8.43
N HIS A 59 11.55 20.38 -8.94
CA HIS A 59 12.38 21.26 -9.75
C HIS A 59 11.69 21.67 -11.07
N ASN A 60 11.10 20.71 -11.79
CA ASN A 60 10.51 20.96 -13.11
C ASN A 60 9.23 21.81 -13.05
N VAL A 61 8.46 21.70 -11.97
CA VAL A 61 7.21 22.47 -11.77
C VAL A 61 7.47 23.79 -11.03
N GLY A 62 8.66 23.97 -10.46
CA GLY A 62 9.01 25.17 -9.68
C GLY A 62 8.33 25.23 -8.31
N ILE A 63 8.11 24.08 -7.68
CA ILE A 63 7.53 23.98 -6.33
C ILE A 63 8.56 23.44 -5.34
N SER A 64 8.32 23.67 -4.05
CA SER A 64 9.19 23.12 -3.01
C SER A 64 9.06 21.59 -2.90
N ILE A 65 10.10 20.91 -2.41
CA ILE A 65 10.06 19.46 -2.16
C ILE A 65 8.93 19.07 -1.19
N PRO A 66 8.64 19.79 -0.08
CA PRO A 66 7.46 19.54 0.73
C PRO A 66 6.14 19.65 -0.06
N ALA A 67 6.01 20.66 -0.92
CA ALA A 67 4.82 20.81 -1.76
C ALA A 67 4.66 19.65 -2.76
N ALA A 68 5.75 19.14 -3.32
CA ALA A 68 5.75 17.92 -4.12
C ALA A 68 5.34 16.70 -3.27
N GLY A 69 5.78 16.61 -2.01
CA GLY A 69 5.40 15.57 -1.05
C GLY A 69 3.90 15.54 -0.76
N HIS A 70 3.20 16.68 -0.82
CA HIS A 70 1.73 16.70 -0.69
C HIS A 70 1.02 15.88 -1.77
N MET A 71 1.64 15.63 -2.93
CA MET A 71 1.08 14.80 -3.98
C MET A 71 0.91 13.34 -3.53
N ILE A 72 1.72 12.87 -2.57
CA ILE A 72 1.57 11.57 -1.91
C ILE A 72 0.32 11.58 -1.03
N SER A 73 0.15 12.65 -0.23
CA SER A 73 -1.02 12.82 0.63
C SER A 73 -2.31 12.91 -0.17
N TYR A 74 -2.35 13.62 -1.30
CA TYR A 74 -3.53 13.73 -2.15
C TYR A 74 -3.92 12.38 -2.77
N TYR A 75 -2.95 11.58 -3.20
CA TYR A 75 -3.23 10.22 -3.65
C TYR A 75 -3.86 9.38 -2.55
N ALA A 76 -3.25 9.36 -1.38
CA ALA A 76 -3.73 8.61 -0.23
C ALA A 76 -5.12 9.07 0.24
N LEU A 77 -5.41 10.38 0.22
CA LEU A 77 -6.76 10.90 0.47
C LEU A 77 -7.75 10.44 -0.60
N GLY A 78 -7.34 10.35 -1.86
CA GLY A 78 -8.14 9.75 -2.92
C GLY A 78 -8.55 8.32 -2.59
N VAL A 79 -7.62 7.49 -2.09
CA VAL A 79 -7.91 6.12 -1.66
C VAL A 79 -8.90 6.08 -0.50
N VAL A 80 -8.70 6.93 0.51
CA VAL A 80 -9.57 7.02 1.70
C VAL A 80 -11.02 7.36 1.32
N VAL A 81 -11.20 8.28 0.38
CA VAL A 81 -12.54 8.74 -0.07
C VAL A 81 -13.15 7.76 -1.08
N GLY A 82 -12.33 7.19 -1.96
CA GLY A 82 -12.80 6.35 -3.06
C GLY A 82 -13.40 5.02 -2.60
N ALA A 83 -12.76 4.35 -1.65
CA ALA A 83 -13.19 3.03 -1.21
C ALA A 83 -14.63 3.00 -0.64
N PRO A 84 -15.05 3.89 0.27
CA PRO A 84 -16.42 3.94 0.77
C PRO A 84 -17.44 4.31 -0.31
N ILE A 85 -17.11 5.28 -1.18
CA ILE A 85 -18.02 5.72 -2.25
C ILE A 85 -18.32 4.55 -3.19
N ILE A 86 -17.31 3.84 -3.64
CA ILE A 86 -17.50 2.69 -4.53
C ILE A 86 -18.28 1.56 -3.83
N ALA A 87 -18.03 1.31 -2.55
CA ALA A 87 -18.79 0.31 -1.79
C ALA A 87 -20.31 0.64 -1.77
N LEU A 88 -20.69 1.91 -1.68
CA LEU A 88 -22.09 2.36 -1.72
C LEU A 88 -22.75 2.15 -3.09
N PHE A 89 -21.99 2.28 -4.18
CA PHE A 89 -22.51 2.13 -5.54
C PHE A 89 -22.35 0.73 -6.13
N SER A 90 -21.57 -0.15 -5.49
CA SER A 90 -21.23 -1.48 -6.00
C SER A 90 -22.45 -2.37 -6.25
N SER A 91 -23.52 -2.23 -5.46
CA SER A 91 -24.74 -3.03 -5.60
C SER A 91 -25.58 -2.69 -6.86
N ARG A 92 -25.34 -1.55 -7.52
CA ARG A 92 -26.13 -1.09 -8.67
C ARG A 92 -25.55 -1.54 -10.01
N TYR A 93 -24.25 -1.78 -10.07
CA TYR A 93 -23.53 -2.08 -11.30
C TYR A 93 -22.87 -3.47 -11.21
N SER A 94 -22.55 -4.08 -12.35
CA SER A 94 -21.78 -5.31 -12.34
C SER A 94 -20.32 -5.04 -11.92
N LEU A 95 -19.70 -6.04 -11.28
CA LEU A 95 -18.33 -5.94 -10.77
C LEU A 95 -17.33 -5.62 -11.89
N LYS A 96 -17.57 -6.13 -13.11
CA LYS A 96 -16.77 -5.81 -14.30
C LYS A 96 -16.83 -4.33 -14.65
N HIS A 97 -18.04 -3.73 -14.73
CA HIS A 97 -18.18 -2.31 -15.05
C HIS A 97 -17.57 -1.43 -13.97
N ILE A 98 -17.67 -1.81 -12.70
CA ILE A 98 -16.99 -1.11 -11.61
C ILE A 98 -15.46 -1.15 -11.80
N LEU A 99 -14.88 -2.32 -12.07
CA LEU A 99 -13.44 -2.45 -12.32
C LEU A 99 -12.99 -1.60 -13.52
N LEU A 100 -13.76 -1.60 -14.63
CA LEU A 100 -13.46 -0.76 -15.80
C LEU A 100 -13.50 0.71 -15.47
N PHE A 101 -14.49 1.16 -14.70
CA PHE A 101 -14.60 2.55 -14.23
C PHE A 101 -13.40 2.93 -13.34
N LEU A 102 -13.02 2.06 -12.41
CA LEU A 102 -11.87 2.28 -11.53
C LEU A 102 -10.56 2.40 -12.32
N VAL A 103 -10.33 1.51 -13.29
CA VAL A 103 -9.14 1.58 -14.14
C VAL A 103 -9.16 2.83 -15.03
N ALA A 104 -10.32 3.23 -15.56
CA ALA A 104 -10.47 4.47 -16.31
C ALA A 104 -10.10 5.70 -15.47
N LEU A 105 -10.54 5.77 -14.20
CA LEU A 105 -10.13 6.84 -13.29
C LEU A 105 -8.62 6.86 -13.05
N CYS A 106 -7.98 5.68 -12.93
CA CYS A 106 -6.53 5.58 -12.81
C CYS A 106 -5.82 6.14 -14.06
N VAL A 107 -6.31 5.80 -15.26
CA VAL A 107 -5.81 6.34 -16.54
C VAL A 107 -5.96 7.87 -16.56
N ILE A 108 -7.16 8.37 -16.30
CA ILE A 108 -7.47 9.81 -16.34
C ILE A 108 -6.62 10.57 -15.34
N GLY A 109 -6.55 10.11 -14.09
CA GLY A 109 -5.78 10.78 -13.03
C GLY A 109 -4.28 10.84 -13.33
N ASN A 110 -3.69 9.74 -13.82
CA ASN A 110 -2.26 9.73 -14.20
C ASN A 110 -2.00 10.54 -15.48
N ALA A 111 -2.90 10.55 -16.46
CA ALA A 111 -2.80 11.41 -17.63
C ALA A 111 -2.88 12.90 -17.26
N MET A 112 -3.84 13.29 -16.39
CA MET A 112 -3.93 14.64 -15.84
C MET A 112 -2.64 15.04 -15.12
N PHE A 113 -2.10 14.15 -14.29
CA PHE A 113 -0.84 14.39 -13.57
C PHE A 113 0.32 14.59 -14.54
N THR A 114 0.44 13.74 -15.56
CA THR A 114 1.48 13.81 -16.61
C THR A 114 1.46 15.13 -17.37
N LEU A 115 0.27 15.59 -17.76
CA LEU A 115 0.09 16.78 -18.62
C LEU A 115 0.11 18.10 -17.84
N SER A 116 0.06 18.02 -16.50
CA SER A 116 -0.05 19.21 -15.67
C SER A 116 1.28 19.94 -15.49
N SER A 117 1.17 21.29 -15.38
CA SER A 117 2.25 22.18 -14.98
C SER A 117 1.86 23.04 -13.77
N SER A 118 0.65 22.92 -13.24
CA SER A 118 0.19 23.67 -12.08
C SER A 118 0.01 22.76 -10.85
N TYR A 119 0.33 23.29 -9.67
CA TYR A 119 0.17 22.58 -8.40
C TYR A 119 -1.26 22.01 -8.20
N LEU A 120 -2.28 22.83 -8.48
CA LEU A 120 -3.68 22.43 -8.30
C LEU A 120 -4.05 21.24 -9.21
N MET A 121 -3.66 21.29 -10.48
CA MET A 121 -3.93 20.20 -11.43
C MET A 121 -3.17 18.91 -11.04
N LEU A 122 -1.93 19.04 -10.56
CA LEU A 122 -1.17 17.90 -10.02
C LEU A 122 -1.92 17.28 -8.82
N ALA A 123 -2.39 18.10 -7.89
CA ALA A 123 -3.14 17.65 -6.72
C ALA A 123 -4.43 16.92 -7.11
N ILE A 124 -5.22 17.49 -8.03
CA ILE A 124 -6.45 16.87 -8.55
C ILE A 124 -6.13 15.55 -9.26
N GLY A 125 -5.11 15.52 -10.12
CA GLY A 125 -4.68 14.30 -10.81
C GLY A 125 -4.29 13.18 -9.85
N ARG A 126 -3.59 13.50 -8.74
CA ARG A 126 -3.24 12.54 -7.70
C ARG A 126 -4.47 12.04 -6.93
N LEU A 127 -5.38 12.93 -6.55
CA LEU A 127 -6.61 12.56 -5.86
C LEU A 127 -7.48 11.63 -6.74
N VAL A 128 -7.63 11.97 -8.02
CA VAL A 128 -8.38 11.15 -8.99
C VAL A 128 -7.71 9.80 -9.22
N SER A 129 -6.38 9.75 -9.37
CA SER A 129 -5.65 8.49 -9.56
C SER A 129 -5.60 7.61 -8.32
N GLY A 130 -5.72 8.19 -7.11
CA GLY A 130 -5.81 7.46 -5.85
C GLY A 130 -7.20 6.85 -5.60
N PHE A 131 -8.26 7.51 -6.05
CA PHE A 131 -9.65 7.11 -5.81
C PHE A 131 -9.95 5.63 -6.12
N PRO A 132 -9.48 5.01 -7.22
CA PRO A 132 -9.75 3.61 -7.54
C PRO A 132 -9.00 2.61 -6.66
N HIS A 133 -7.91 2.99 -6.00
CA HIS A 133 -6.95 2.05 -5.45
C HIS A 133 -7.57 1.05 -4.45
N GLY A 134 -8.12 1.55 -3.34
CA GLY A 134 -8.70 0.67 -2.30
C GLY A 134 -9.91 -0.12 -2.79
N ALA A 135 -10.74 0.50 -3.62
CA ALA A 135 -11.93 -0.13 -4.20
C ALA A 135 -11.58 -1.27 -5.17
N PHE A 136 -10.51 -1.13 -5.97
CA PHE A 136 -10.08 -2.15 -6.91
C PHE A 136 -9.71 -3.47 -6.20
N PHE A 137 -9.00 -3.39 -5.07
CA PHE A 137 -8.67 -4.56 -4.27
C PHE A 137 -9.92 -5.25 -3.72
N GLY A 138 -10.88 -4.48 -3.20
CA GLY A 138 -12.13 -5.00 -2.68
C GLY A 138 -12.99 -5.68 -3.75
N VAL A 139 -13.24 -4.99 -4.85
CA VAL A 139 -14.05 -5.52 -5.97
C VAL A 139 -13.36 -6.72 -6.63
N GLY A 140 -12.04 -6.68 -6.81
CA GLY A 140 -11.26 -7.79 -7.34
C GLY A 140 -11.35 -9.04 -6.47
N ALA A 141 -11.26 -8.89 -5.13
CA ALA A 141 -11.42 -9.99 -4.20
C ALA A 141 -12.83 -10.61 -4.27
N ILE A 142 -13.88 -9.78 -4.42
CA ILE A 142 -15.28 -10.26 -4.59
C ILE A 142 -15.40 -11.04 -5.92
N VAL A 143 -14.86 -10.52 -7.03
CA VAL A 143 -14.86 -11.26 -8.31
C VAL A 143 -14.23 -12.63 -8.14
N LEU A 144 -13.03 -12.69 -7.53
CA LEU A 144 -12.33 -13.95 -7.31
C LEU A 144 -13.12 -14.92 -6.41
N SER A 145 -13.77 -14.42 -5.37
CA SER A 145 -14.58 -15.27 -4.47
C SER A 145 -15.78 -15.89 -5.16
N LYS A 146 -16.30 -15.27 -6.22
CA LYS A 146 -17.47 -15.77 -6.98
C LYS A 146 -17.09 -16.75 -8.09
N ILE A 147 -15.88 -16.67 -8.64
CA ILE A 147 -15.45 -17.53 -9.77
C ILE A 147 -14.52 -18.68 -9.37
N ILE A 148 -13.84 -18.55 -8.23
CA ILE A 148 -12.85 -19.52 -7.76
C ILE A 148 -13.52 -20.50 -6.77
N LYS A 149 -13.19 -21.78 -6.88
CA LYS A 149 -13.69 -22.82 -5.97
C LYS A 149 -13.32 -22.51 -4.50
N PRO A 150 -14.22 -22.80 -3.54
CA PRO A 150 -13.91 -22.70 -2.11
C PRO A 150 -12.59 -23.42 -1.78
N GLY A 151 -11.77 -22.82 -0.91
CA GLY A 151 -10.44 -23.34 -0.55
C GLY A 151 -9.28 -22.82 -1.43
N LYS A 152 -9.54 -22.29 -2.65
CA LYS A 152 -8.51 -21.69 -3.51
C LYS A 152 -8.59 -20.15 -3.60
N VAL A 153 -9.63 -19.55 -3.04
CA VAL A 153 -9.88 -18.09 -3.11
C VAL A 153 -8.71 -17.30 -2.51
N THR A 154 -8.21 -17.71 -1.34
CA THR A 154 -7.07 -17.04 -0.68
C THR A 154 -5.83 -17.01 -1.57
N ALA A 155 -5.52 -18.12 -2.27
CA ALA A 155 -4.39 -18.19 -3.19
C ALA A 155 -4.60 -17.29 -4.41
N ALA A 156 -5.83 -17.21 -4.94
CA ALA A 156 -6.18 -16.35 -6.05
C ALA A 156 -6.06 -14.85 -5.69
N VAL A 157 -6.55 -14.45 -4.51
CA VAL A 157 -6.40 -13.09 -3.98
C VAL A 157 -4.93 -12.76 -3.75
N ALA A 158 -4.14 -13.70 -3.20
CA ALA A 158 -2.70 -13.51 -3.07
C ALA A 158 -2.01 -13.34 -4.44
N GLY A 159 -2.49 -14.05 -5.48
CA GLY A 159 -2.06 -13.87 -6.87
C GLY A 159 -2.38 -12.46 -7.39
N MET A 160 -3.58 -11.95 -7.13
CA MET A 160 -3.93 -10.56 -7.46
C MET A 160 -3.02 -9.55 -6.75
N VAL A 161 -2.82 -9.69 -5.44
CA VAL A 161 -1.99 -8.77 -4.64
C VAL A 161 -0.51 -8.84 -5.04
N SER A 162 -0.04 -9.95 -5.60
CA SER A 162 1.36 -10.07 -6.06
C SER A 162 1.75 -9.03 -7.11
N GLY A 163 0.78 -8.48 -7.85
CA GLY A 163 1.02 -7.37 -8.78
C GLY A 163 1.64 -6.16 -8.09
N MET A 164 1.11 -5.76 -6.93
CA MET A 164 1.67 -4.66 -6.14
C MET A 164 3.09 -4.97 -5.64
N THR A 165 3.34 -6.23 -5.26
CA THR A 165 4.68 -6.67 -4.84
C THR A 165 5.71 -6.52 -5.97
N VAL A 166 5.32 -6.91 -7.19
CA VAL A 166 6.16 -6.76 -8.39
C VAL A 166 6.33 -5.27 -8.77
N ALA A 167 5.30 -4.44 -8.59
CA ALA A 167 5.40 -2.99 -8.79
C ALA A 167 6.43 -2.36 -7.85
N ASN A 168 6.47 -2.75 -6.60
CA ASN A 168 7.45 -2.25 -5.64
C ASN A 168 8.88 -2.65 -6.01
N LEU A 169 9.07 -3.87 -6.53
CA LEU A 169 10.40 -4.38 -6.89
C LEU A 169 10.93 -3.82 -8.21
N LEU A 170 10.07 -3.69 -9.22
CA LEU A 170 10.46 -3.32 -10.59
C LEU A 170 9.89 -1.96 -11.02
N GLY A 171 8.66 -1.65 -10.62
CA GLY A 171 7.97 -0.45 -11.07
C GLY A 171 8.56 0.82 -10.52
N ILE A 172 8.89 0.85 -9.22
CA ILE A 172 9.51 2.03 -8.58
C ILE A 172 10.89 2.33 -9.17
N PRO A 173 11.83 1.37 -9.27
CA PRO A 173 13.12 1.61 -9.91
C PRO A 173 13.00 2.04 -11.37
N LEU A 174 12.08 1.44 -12.12
CA LEU A 174 11.82 1.82 -13.50
C LEU A 174 11.35 3.27 -13.61
N GLY A 175 10.41 3.67 -12.75
CA GLY A 175 9.92 5.04 -12.69
C GLY A 175 11.02 6.03 -12.34
N THR A 176 11.89 5.68 -11.39
CA THR A 176 13.05 6.48 -11.00
C THR A 176 14.02 6.63 -12.18
N TYR A 177 14.35 5.54 -12.87
CA TYR A 177 15.23 5.55 -14.04
C TYR A 177 14.66 6.42 -15.17
N LEU A 178 13.36 6.27 -15.49
CA LEU A 178 12.74 7.09 -16.53
C LEU A 178 12.72 8.57 -16.19
N SER A 179 12.57 8.90 -14.92
CA SER A 179 12.63 10.29 -14.44
C SER A 179 14.03 10.90 -14.59
N GLN A 180 15.06 10.14 -14.31
CA GLN A 180 16.45 10.57 -14.38
C GLN A 180 16.93 10.74 -15.83
N GLU A 181 16.65 9.79 -16.71
CA GLU A 181 17.13 9.79 -18.10
C GLU A 181 16.31 10.71 -19.03
N PHE A 182 15.01 10.89 -18.71
CA PHE A 182 14.11 11.62 -19.61
C PHE A 182 13.32 12.70 -18.87
N SER A 183 12.27 12.31 -18.13
CA SER A 183 11.44 13.20 -17.32
C SER A 183 10.52 12.39 -16.41
N TRP A 184 10.19 12.93 -15.24
CA TRP A 184 9.20 12.36 -14.34
C TRP A 184 7.82 12.15 -15.01
N ARG A 185 7.50 12.92 -16.03
CA ARG A 185 6.26 12.78 -16.82
C ARG A 185 6.17 11.43 -17.52
N TYR A 186 7.27 10.89 -18.00
CA TYR A 186 7.28 9.58 -18.66
C TYR A 186 6.94 8.44 -17.70
N THR A 187 7.26 8.57 -16.42
CA THR A 187 6.84 7.59 -15.41
C THR A 187 5.32 7.51 -15.32
N PHE A 188 4.63 8.65 -15.21
CA PHE A 188 3.17 8.66 -15.08
C PHE A 188 2.46 8.43 -16.41
N LEU A 189 3.05 8.81 -17.53
CA LEU A 189 2.57 8.44 -18.86
C LEU A 189 2.60 6.92 -19.04
N LEU A 190 3.71 6.28 -18.65
CA LEU A 190 3.82 4.83 -18.67
C LEU A 190 2.72 4.16 -17.84
N ILE A 191 2.45 4.67 -16.63
CA ILE A 191 1.40 4.16 -15.76
C ILE A 191 0.03 4.31 -16.45
N ALA A 192 -0.27 5.46 -17.05
CA ALA A 192 -1.51 5.69 -17.76
C ALA A 192 -1.68 4.73 -18.95
N VAL A 193 -0.67 4.59 -19.80
CA VAL A 193 -0.68 3.69 -20.97
C VAL A 193 -0.78 2.23 -20.53
N PHE A 194 -0.05 1.83 -19.49
CA PHE A 194 -0.14 0.48 -18.92
C PHE A 194 -1.56 0.18 -18.42
N ASN A 195 -2.21 1.13 -17.74
CA ASN A 195 -3.59 0.94 -17.27
C ASN A 195 -4.61 0.86 -18.42
N ILE A 196 -4.32 1.38 -19.61
CA ILE A 196 -5.15 1.10 -20.81
C ILE A 196 -5.08 -0.39 -21.18
N THR A 197 -3.90 -1.02 -21.08
CA THR A 197 -3.78 -2.46 -21.31
C THR A 197 -4.49 -3.28 -20.23
N VAL A 198 -4.46 -2.80 -18.97
CA VAL A 198 -5.25 -3.38 -17.87
C VAL A 198 -6.75 -3.28 -18.18
N MET A 199 -7.22 -2.13 -18.63
CA MET A 199 -8.63 -1.93 -19.00
C MET A 199 -9.07 -2.91 -20.10
N ALA A 200 -8.25 -3.10 -21.12
CA ALA A 200 -8.50 -4.11 -22.15
C ALA A 200 -8.53 -5.53 -21.56
N SER A 201 -7.58 -5.89 -20.68
CA SER A 201 -7.56 -7.20 -20.04
C SER A 201 -8.79 -7.46 -19.16
N VAL A 202 -9.24 -6.45 -18.40
CA VAL A 202 -10.49 -6.52 -17.60
C VAL A 202 -11.70 -6.70 -18.53
N TYR A 203 -11.75 -5.95 -19.63
CA TYR A 203 -12.86 -6.03 -20.58
C TYR A 203 -13.00 -7.44 -21.19
N PHE A 204 -11.90 -8.05 -21.63
CA PHE A 204 -11.94 -9.34 -22.30
C PHE A 204 -11.94 -10.55 -21.37
N TRP A 205 -11.34 -10.47 -20.19
CA TRP A 205 -11.09 -11.64 -19.34
C TRP A 205 -11.96 -11.70 -18.09
N VAL A 206 -12.42 -10.56 -17.55
CA VAL A 206 -13.28 -10.58 -16.37
C VAL A 206 -14.74 -10.81 -16.78
N PRO A 207 -15.41 -11.82 -16.22
CA PRO A 207 -16.82 -12.10 -16.50
C PRO A 207 -17.73 -11.00 -15.95
N ASP A 208 -18.90 -10.84 -16.56
CA ASP A 208 -19.92 -9.89 -16.11
C ASP A 208 -20.73 -10.51 -14.96
N ILE A 209 -20.39 -10.14 -13.73
CA ILE A 209 -21.01 -10.67 -12.50
C ILE A 209 -21.64 -9.53 -11.72
N ARG A 210 -22.88 -9.72 -11.27
CA ARG A 210 -23.53 -8.80 -10.32
C ARG A 210 -23.34 -9.32 -8.89
N ASP A 211 -23.11 -8.41 -7.98
CA ASP A 211 -23.09 -8.72 -6.55
C ASP A 211 -24.46 -8.44 -5.94
N GLU A 212 -25.20 -9.48 -5.65
CA GLU A 212 -26.44 -9.40 -4.87
C GLU A 212 -26.07 -9.37 -3.38
N ALA A 213 -25.44 -8.30 -2.92
CA ALA A 213 -25.07 -8.15 -1.51
C ALA A 213 -26.33 -8.12 -0.63
N LYS A 214 -26.64 -9.25 -0.01
CA LYS A 214 -27.70 -9.40 0.98
C LYS A 214 -27.09 -9.19 2.37
N GLY A 215 -27.27 -8.02 2.95
CA GLY A 215 -26.93 -7.78 4.35
C GLY A 215 -27.32 -6.36 4.80
N LYS A 216 -27.86 -6.23 6.02
CA LYS A 216 -28.12 -4.90 6.58
C LYS A 216 -26.79 -4.27 6.95
N LEU A 217 -26.34 -3.28 6.18
CA LEU A 217 -25.09 -2.56 6.45
C LEU A 217 -24.94 -2.16 7.93
N ARG A 218 -26.04 -1.81 8.59
CA ARG A 218 -26.05 -1.38 9.99
C ARG A 218 -25.52 -2.44 10.97
N GLU A 219 -25.76 -3.71 10.70
CA GLU A 219 -25.31 -4.82 11.56
C GLU A 219 -23.79 -5.02 11.45
N GLN A 220 -23.23 -4.75 10.27
CA GLN A 220 -21.81 -4.85 10.02
C GLN A 220 -20.97 -3.81 10.78
N PHE A 221 -21.55 -2.70 11.23
CA PHE A 221 -20.85 -1.67 12.03
C PHE A 221 -20.79 -1.98 13.52
N HIS A 222 -21.43 -3.06 13.98
CA HIS A 222 -21.50 -3.36 15.41
C HIS A 222 -20.12 -3.55 16.06
N PHE A 223 -19.14 -4.09 15.35
CA PHE A 223 -17.80 -4.32 15.86
C PHE A 223 -17.07 -3.01 16.27
N LEU A 224 -17.44 -1.88 15.66
CA LEU A 224 -16.85 -0.56 15.99
C LEU A 224 -17.26 -0.04 17.39
N ARG A 225 -18.20 -0.70 18.07
CA ARG A 225 -18.56 -0.36 19.45
C ARG A 225 -17.51 -0.79 20.48
N SER A 226 -16.64 -1.74 20.11
CA SER A 226 -15.51 -2.18 20.94
C SER A 226 -14.30 -1.26 20.74
N PRO A 227 -13.48 -1.00 21.78
CA PRO A 227 -12.21 -0.28 21.65
C PRO A 227 -11.15 -1.01 20.80
N ALA A 228 -11.23 -2.35 20.71
CA ALA A 228 -10.23 -3.18 20.05
C ALA A 228 -9.97 -2.80 18.57
N PRO A 229 -11.00 -2.70 17.69
CA PRO A 229 -10.78 -2.28 16.30
C PRO A 229 -10.15 -0.90 16.17
N TRP A 230 -10.53 0.04 17.01
CA TRP A 230 -9.97 1.41 16.99
C TRP A 230 -8.50 1.46 17.34
N LEU A 231 -8.07 0.65 18.32
CA LEU A 231 -6.65 0.52 18.66
C LEU A 231 -5.84 -0.11 17.53
N ILE A 232 -6.44 -1.06 16.79
CA ILE A 232 -5.78 -1.69 15.64
C ILE A 232 -5.77 -0.72 14.44
N PHE A 233 -6.84 0.05 14.19
CA PHE A 233 -6.86 1.11 13.18
C PHE A 233 -5.81 2.18 13.50
N ALA A 234 -5.70 2.62 14.76
CA ALA A 234 -4.68 3.57 15.20
C ALA A 234 -3.27 3.00 14.96
N ALA A 235 -3.02 1.74 15.32
CA ALA A 235 -1.74 1.09 15.06
C ALA A 235 -1.43 1.02 13.56
N THR A 236 -2.42 0.69 12.71
CA THR A 236 -2.27 0.66 11.26
C THR A 236 -1.96 2.05 10.71
N MET A 237 -2.71 3.06 11.13
CA MET A 237 -2.53 4.44 10.68
C MET A 237 -1.16 4.99 11.10
N PHE A 238 -0.82 4.89 12.38
CA PHE A 238 0.43 5.44 12.90
C PHE A 238 1.66 4.67 12.44
N GLY A 239 1.60 3.33 12.32
CA GLY A 239 2.71 2.51 11.82
C GLY A 239 3.04 2.84 10.37
N ASN A 240 2.00 2.99 9.54
CA ASN A 240 2.18 3.41 8.16
C ASN A 240 2.66 4.87 8.07
N ALA A 241 2.06 5.78 8.85
CA ALA A 241 2.45 7.18 8.91
C ALA A 241 3.92 7.35 9.30
N GLY A 242 4.41 6.55 10.24
CA GLY A 242 5.81 6.56 10.65
C GLY A 242 6.76 6.31 9.48
N VAL A 243 6.60 5.20 8.80
CA VAL A 243 7.50 4.89 7.66
C VAL A 243 7.31 5.90 6.53
N PHE A 244 6.07 6.31 6.20
CA PHE A 244 5.81 7.26 5.12
C PHE A 244 6.34 8.67 5.40
N ALA A 245 6.47 9.10 6.66
CA ALA A 245 7.07 10.39 6.99
C ALA A 245 8.52 10.49 6.50
N TRP A 246 9.27 9.40 6.58
CA TRP A 246 10.63 9.32 6.05
C TRP A 246 10.65 8.87 4.58
N PHE A 247 9.90 7.83 4.23
CA PHE A 247 9.96 7.19 2.91
C PHE A 247 9.51 8.14 1.78
N SER A 248 8.56 9.03 2.05
CA SER A 248 8.11 10.06 1.09
C SER A 248 9.27 10.95 0.61
N TYR A 249 10.27 11.13 1.43
CA TYR A 249 11.44 11.97 1.16
C TYR A 249 12.74 11.16 1.05
N VAL A 250 12.64 9.85 0.79
CA VAL A 250 13.79 8.95 0.72
C VAL A 250 14.82 9.40 -0.31
N LYS A 251 14.38 9.88 -1.49
CA LYS A 251 15.29 10.33 -2.54
C LYS A 251 16.10 11.54 -2.09
N PRO A 252 15.52 12.70 -1.71
CA PRO A 252 16.30 13.83 -1.22
C PRO A 252 17.09 13.50 0.05
N TYR A 253 16.56 12.65 0.95
CA TYR A 253 17.30 12.19 2.12
C TYR A 253 18.60 11.48 1.72
N MET A 254 18.53 10.48 0.84
CA MET A 254 19.70 9.71 0.40
C MET A 254 20.72 10.57 -0.35
N MET A 255 20.25 11.55 -1.13
CA MET A 255 21.15 12.45 -1.87
C MET A 255 21.81 13.46 -0.94
N PHE A 256 21.05 14.17 -0.10
CA PHE A 256 21.57 15.33 0.66
C PHE A 256 22.15 14.95 2.03
N ILE A 257 21.68 13.87 2.66
CA ILE A 257 22.21 13.42 3.96
C ILE A 257 23.24 12.31 3.80
N SER A 258 22.94 11.30 3.00
CA SER A 258 23.83 10.14 2.84
C SER A 258 24.87 10.32 1.73
N GLY A 259 24.75 11.37 0.91
CA GLY A 259 25.73 11.71 -0.14
C GLY A 259 25.76 10.73 -1.30
N PHE A 260 24.62 10.12 -1.65
CA PHE A 260 24.50 9.29 -2.85
C PHE A 260 24.31 10.16 -4.09
N SER A 261 24.85 9.67 -5.21
CA SER A 261 24.61 10.31 -6.51
C SER A 261 23.17 10.04 -6.98
N GLU A 262 22.68 10.89 -7.85
CA GLU A 262 21.37 10.73 -8.47
C GLU A 262 21.26 9.38 -9.21
N THR A 263 22.30 8.98 -9.93
CA THR A 263 22.36 7.69 -10.65
C THR A 263 22.25 6.46 -9.74
N ALA A 264 22.71 6.56 -8.48
CA ALA A 264 22.57 5.49 -7.51
C ALA A 264 21.12 5.27 -7.04
N MET A 265 20.24 6.26 -7.23
CA MET A 265 18.87 6.22 -6.68
C MET A 265 18.03 5.09 -7.28
N THR A 266 18.21 4.75 -8.55
CA THR A 266 17.52 3.59 -9.16
C THR A 266 17.83 2.30 -8.42
N PHE A 267 19.10 2.04 -8.09
CA PHE A 267 19.52 0.85 -7.33
C PHE A 267 19.05 0.91 -5.87
N ILE A 268 19.04 2.08 -5.26
CA ILE A 268 18.52 2.27 -3.89
C ILE A 268 17.03 1.98 -3.86
N MET A 269 16.25 2.44 -4.84
CA MET A 269 14.83 2.13 -4.93
C MET A 269 14.57 0.63 -5.18
N MET A 270 15.44 -0.05 -5.93
CA MET A 270 15.39 -1.51 -6.08
C MET A 270 15.64 -2.22 -4.74
N LEU A 271 16.64 -1.78 -3.98
CA LEU A 271 16.94 -2.32 -2.65
C LEU A 271 15.76 -2.15 -1.69
N VAL A 272 15.16 -0.97 -1.67
CA VAL A 272 13.98 -0.64 -0.87
C VAL A 272 12.78 -1.52 -1.27
N GLY A 273 12.51 -1.65 -2.57
CA GLY A 273 11.45 -2.54 -3.10
C GLY A 273 11.69 -4.01 -2.74
N LEU A 274 12.95 -4.47 -2.79
CA LEU A 274 13.31 -5.81 -2.33
C LEU A 274 13.04 -5.98 -0.83
N GLY A 275 13.33 -4.96 -0.02
CA GLY A 275 12.98 -4.94 1.40
C GLY A 275 11.49 -5.16 1.62
N MET A 276 10.63 -4.42 0.90
CA MET A 276 9.16 -4.56 0.98
C MET A 276 8.70 -6.00 0.66
N VAL A 277 9.25 -6.59 -0.40
CA VAL A 277 8.94 -7.99 -0.79
C VAL A 277 9.36 -8.98 0.28
N LEU A 278 10.60 -8.89 0.75
CA LEU A 278 11.14 -9.81 1.75
C LEU A 278 10.44 -9.65 3.11
N GLY A 279 10.11 -8.43 3.51
CA GLY A 279 9.34 -8.14 4.73
C GLY A 279 7.97 -8.80 4.71
N ASN A 280 7.22 -8.63 3.61
CA ASN A 280 5.92 -9.28 3.43
C ASN A 280 6.03 -10.82 3.45
N MET A 281 7.01 -11.39 2.74
CA MET A 281 7.23 -12.84 2.72
C MET A 281 7.61 -13.40 4.10
N LEU A 282 8.51 -12.71 4.82
CA LEU A 282 8.96 -13.11 6.15
C LEU A 282 7.79 -13.08 7.14
N SER A 283 7.03 -11.99 7.15
CA SER A 283 5.84 -11.85 7.99
C SER A 283 4.83 -12.98 7.75
N GLY A 284 4.55 -13.30 6.48
CA GLY A 284 3.67 -14.42 6.13
C GLY A 284 4.16 -15.77 6.67
N ARG A 285 5.47 -16.04 6.59
CA ARG A 285 6.06 -17.29 7.10
C ARG A 285 6.02 -17.42 8.63
N ILE A 286 6.27 -16.32 9.35
CA ILE A 286 6.32 -16.34 10.81
C ILE A 286 4.91 -16.25 11.46
N SER A 287 3.91 -15.79 10.71
CA SER A 287 2.51 -15.67 11.17
C SER A 287 1.89 -17.01 11.61
N GLY A 288 2.40 -18.14 11.13
CA GLY A 288 1.99 -19.46 11.59
C GLY A 288 2.57 -19.90 12.94
N ARG A 289 3.63 -19.21 13.44
CA ARG A 289 4.37 -19.60 14.65
C ARG A 289 4.16 -18.64 15.82
N TYR A 290 3.89 -17.36 15.53
CA TYR A 290 3.77 -16.31 16.54
C TYR A 290 2.43 -15.59 16.42
N SER A 291 1.95 -15.03 17.54
CA SER A 291 0.72 -14.25 17.51
C SER A 291 0.88 -12.98 16.65
N PRO A 292 -0.16 -12.60 15.88
CA PRO A 292 -0.12 -11.39 15.05
C PRO A 292 0.25 -10.13 15.84
N LEU A 293 -0.24 -10.02 17.07
CA LEU A 293 0.09 -8.89 17.96
C LEU A 293 1.60 -8.80 18.25
N ARG A 294 2.23 -9.96 18.55
CA ARG A 294 3.69 -9.98 18.84
C ARG A 294 4.49 -9.61 17.59
N ILE A 295 4.13 -10.16 16.44
CA ILE A 295 4.80 -9.84 15.17
C ILE A 295 4.71 -8.35 14.90
N ALA A 296 3.51 -7.76 14.96
CA ALA A 296 3.31 -6.34 14.70
C ALA A 296 4.09 -5.45 15.69
N ALA A 297 3.99 -5.72 16.99
CA ALA A 297 4.66 -4.92 18.01
C ALA A 297 6.20 -4.97 17.91
N VAL A 298 6.78 -6.15 17.62
CA VAL A 298 8.22 -6.30 17.43
C VAL A 298 8.66 -5.60 16.14
N THR A 299 7.87 -5.70 15.07
CA THR A 299 8.16 -5.02 13.80
C THR A 299 8.14 -3.50 13.97
N ASP A 300 7.13 -2.93 14.64
CA ASP A 300 7.09 -1.49 14.94
C ASP A 300 8.28 -1.06 15.80
N PHE A 301 8.67 -1.85 16.80
CA PHE A 301 9.86 -1.56 17.61
C PHE A 301 11.13 -1.50 16.74
N ILE A 302 11.31 -2.45 15.83
CA ILE A 302 12.46 -2.48 14.89
C ILE A 302 12.42 -1.24 13.98
N ILE A 303 11.24 -0.84 13.49
CA ILE A 303 11.07 0.37 12.67
C ILE A 303 11.46 1.62 13.45
N VAL A 304 11.02 1.76 14.71
CA VAL A 304 11.40 2.90 15.57
C VAL A 304 12.92 2.99 15.70
N LEU A 305 13.59 1.87 16.01
CA LEU A 305 15.05 1.85 16.13
C LEU A 305 15.72 2.21 14.79
N ALA A 306 15.23 1.66 13.69
CA ALA A 306 15.79 1.93 12.37
C ALA A 306 15.64 3.41 11.97
N LEU A 307 14.50 4.05 12.27
CA LEU A 307 14.27 5.47 12.02
C LEU A 307 15.16 6.37 12.89
N LEU A 308 15.37 6.00 14.16
CA LEU A 308 16.33 6.71 15.02
C LEU A 308 17.76 6.57 14.50
N MET A 309 18.15 5.38 14.02
CA MET A 309 19.46 5.18 13.39
C MET A 309 19.63 5.99 12.11
N LEU A 310 18.56 6.13 11.30
CA LEU A 310 18.56 7.03 10.15
C LEU A 310 18.75 8.49 10.60
N PHE A 311 18.12 8.93 11.69
CA PHE A 311 18.30 10.28 12.19
C PHE A 311 19.75 10.55 12.62
N PHE A 312 20.36 9.68 13.44
CA PHE A 312 21.68 9.91 14.02
C PHE A 312 22.84 9.52 13.09
N CYS A 313 22.68 8.44 12.33
CA CYS A 313 23.77 7.82 11.56
C CYS A 313 23.54 7.84 10.05
N GLY A 314 22.52 8.54 9.55
CA GLY A 314 22.14 8.55 8.14
C GLY A 314 23.18 9.20 7.21
N GLY A 315 24.16 9.95 7.72
CA GLY A 315 25.29 10.46 6.95
C GLY A 315 26.25 9.36 6.45
N MET A 316 26.23 8.17 7.05
CA MET A 316 27.02 7.03 6.59
C MET A 316 26.24 6.22 5.55
N LYS A 317 26.78 6.09 4.33
CA LYS A 317 26.12 5.41 3.19
C LYS A 317 25.62 3.99 3.53
N THR A 318 26.48 3.16 4.12
CA THR A 318 26.14 1.78 4.48
C THR A 318 25.01 1.72 5.51
N THR A 319 25.09 2.54 6.55
CA THR A 319 24.09 2.62 7.62
C THR A 319 22.74 3.04 7.06
N SER A 320 22.69 4.07 6.22
CA SER A 320 21.44 4.55 5.61
C SER A 320 20.81 3.49 4.70
N LEU A 321 21.59 2.73 3.93
CA LEU A 321 21.06 1.63 3.11
C LEU A 321 20.45 0.51 3.95
N ILE A 322 21.15 0.07 5.01
CA ILE A 322 20.69 -0.99 5.89
C ILE A 322 19.37 -0.59 6.56
N PHE A 323 19.30 0.58 7.16
CA PHE A 323 18.11 0.99 7.89
C PHE A 323 16.98 1.43 6.98
N ALA A 324 17.24 1.95 5.78
CA ALA A 324 16.22 2.14 4.75
C ALA A 324 15.57 0.81 4.34
N PHE A 325 16.39 -0.20 4.09
CA PHE A 325 15.91 -1.56 3.80
C PHE A 325 15.04 -2.11 4.94
N ILE A 326 15.50 -1.98 6.21
CA ILE A 326 14.76 -2.44 7.39
C ILE A 326 13.43 -1.72 7.54
N CYS A 327 13.38 -0.39 7.40
CA CYS A 327 12.15 0.39 7.48
C CYS A 327 11.12 -0.06 6.43
N CYS A 328 11.55 -0.23 5.18
CA CYS A 328 10.66 -0.62 4.10
C CYS A 328 10.23 -2.09 4.18
N ALA A 329 11.11 -2.97 4.65
CA ALA A 329 10.76 -4.35 4.99
C ALA A 329 9.71 -4.40 6.11
N GLY A 330 9.91 -3.60 7.15
CA GLY A 330 8.98 -3.48 8.28
C GLY A 330 7.59 -2.99 7.85
N LEU A 331 7.52 -1.98 6.98
CA LEU A 331 6.27 -1.45 6.45
C LEU A 331 5.36 -2.55 5.90
N PHE A 332 5.89 -3.42 5.05
CA PHE A 332 5.13 -4.51 4.45
C PHE A 332 4.99 -5.73 5.37
N ALA A 333 5.92 -5.92 6.31
CA ALA A 333 5.80 -6.96 7.33
C ALA A 333 4.65 -6.71 8.30
N LEU A 334 4.22 -5.46 8.50
CA LEU A 334 3.07 -5.10 9.33
C LEU A 334 1.72 -5.45 8.68
N SER A 335 1.63 -5.49 7.34
CA SER A 335 0.35 -5.65 6.62
C SER A 335 -0.43 -6.88 7.05
N ALA A 336 0.17 -8.07 7.00
CA ALA A 336 -0.53 -9.31 7.29
C ALA A 336 -0.97 -9.44 8.76
N PRO A 337 -0.10 -9.17 9.77
CA PRO A 337 -0.48 -9.23 11.18
C PRO A 337 -1.62 -8.27 11.54
N LEU A 338 -1.56 -7.01 11.08
CA LEU A 338 -2.59 -6.02 11.35
C LEU A 338 -3.92 -6.40 10.71
N GLN A 339 -3.90 -6.90 9.46
CA GLN A 339 -5.08 -7.41 8.79
C GLN A 339 -5.72 -8.58 9.54
N ILE A 340 -4.92 -9.53 10.03
CA ILE A 340 -5.41 -10.65 10.83
C ILE A 340 -6.04 -10.16 12.13
N LEU A 341 -5.40 -9.22 12.83
CA LEU A 341 -5.96 -8.62 14.05
C LEU A 341 -7.30 -7.94 13.79
N LEU A 342 -7.43 -7.18 12.68
CA LEU A 342 -8.69 -6.54 12.30
C LEU A 342 -9.79 -7.58 12.05
N LEU A 343 -9.53 -8.61 11.25
CA LEU A 343 -10.50 -9.67 10.95
C LEU A 343 -10.94 -10.42 12.23
N GLN A 344 -10.02 -10.71 13.14
CA GLN A 344 -10.33 -11.36 14.41
C GLN A 344 -11.24 -10.52 15.33
N ASN A 345 -11.20 -9.19 15.20
CA ASN A 345 -11.96 -8.26 16.03
C ASN A 345 -13.17 -7.63 15.31
N ALA A 346 -13.38 -7.95 14.04
CA ALA A 346 -14.49 -7.45 13.21
C ALA A 346 -15.53 -8.53 12.91
N LYS A 347 -15.83 -9.43 13.86
CA LYS A 347 -16.80 -10.52 13.68
C LYS A 347 -18.16 -9.97 13.24
N GLY A 348 -18.68 -10.50 12.13
CA GLY A 348 -19.93 -10.04 11.50
C GLY A 348 -19.79 -8.75 10.67
N GLY A 349 -18.60 -8.19 10.60
CA GLY A 349 -18.24 -7.00 9.80
C GLY A 349 -16.84 -7.12 9.19
N GLU A 350 -16.41 -8.33 8.85
CA GLU A 350 -15.07 -8.62 8.36
C GLU A 350 -14.69 -7.78 7.13
N LEU A 351 -15.64 -7.59 6.22
CA LEU A 351 -15.45 -6.76 5.02
C LEU A 351 -15.20 -5.29 5.38
N LEU A 352 -16.00 -4.74 6.31
CA LEU A 352 -15.81 -3.37 6.79
C LEU A 352 -14.53 -3.22 7.62
N GLY A 353 -14.16 -4.24 8.38
CA GLY A 353 -12.88 -4.28 9.10
C GLY A 353 -11.70 -4.20 8.13
N ALA A 354 -11.71 -5.00 7.07
CA ALA A 354 -10.69 -4.97 6.04
C ALA A 354 -10.63 -3.63 5.30
N ALA A 355 -11.79 -3.08 4.91
CA ALA A 355 -11.89 -1.77 4.27
C ALA A 355 -11.40 -0.64 5.20
N GLY A 356 -11.78 -0.68 6.48
CA GLY A 356 -11.29 0.25 7.50
C GLY A 356 -9.78 0.18 7.69
N GLY A 357 -9.19 -1.02 7.60
CA GLY A 357 -7.74 -1.21 7.59
C GLY A 357 -7.06 -0.49 6.42
N GLN A 358 -7.62 -0.60 5.23
CA GLN A 358 -7.11 0.13 4.05
C GLN A 358 -7.26 1.65 4.18
N ILE A 359 -8.37 2.11 4.74
CA ILE A 359 -8.57 3.53 5.04
C ILE A 359 -7.51 4.01 6.05
N ALA A 360 -7.31 3.27 7.14
CA ALA A 360 -6.31 3.60 8.17
C ALA A 360 -4.88 3.60 7.59
N PHE A 361 -4.53 2.62 6.75
CA PHE A 361 -3.24 2.55 6.06
C PHE A 361 -3.01 3.81 5.22
N ASN A 362 -3.95 4.16 4.35
CA ASN A 362 -3.79 5.30 3.43
C ASN A 362 -3.89 6.65 4.15
N LEU A 363 -4.73 6.77 5.20
CA LEU A 363 -4.73 7.96 6.06
C LEU A 363 -3.37 8.13 6.74
N GLY A 364 -2.74 7.02 7.15
CA GLY A 364 -1.37 7.00 7.65
C GLY A 364 -0.38 7.51 6.61
N SER A 365 -0.46 7.05 5.35
CA SER A 365 0.40 7.54 4.27
C SER A 365 0.27 9.07 4.07
N ALA A 366 -0.97 9.58 4.10
CA ALA A 366 -1.24 11.02 3.96
C ALA A 366 -0.65 11.83 5.13
N VAL A 367 -0.92 11.40 6.36
CA VAL A 367 -0.43 12.05 7.59
C VAL A 367 1.10 11.99 7.64
N GLY A 368 1.68 10.83 7.34
CA GLY A 368 3.13 10.64 7.33
C GLY A 368 3.84 11.58 6.35
N ALA A 369 3.41 11.56 5.09
CA ALA A 369 3.99 12.44 4.06
C ALA A 369 3.89 13.93 4.45
N TYR A 370 2.75 14.33 5.03
CA TYR A 370 2.55 15.70 5.52
C TYR A 370 3.49 16.03 6.70
N CYS A 371 3.58 15.17 7.71
CA CYS A 371 4.45 15.38 8.88
C CYS A 371 5.93 15.44 8.51
N GLY A 372 6.39 14.57 7.59
CA GLY A 372 7.75 14.64 7.07
C GLY A 372 8.01 15.95 6.32
N GLY A 373 7.07 16.38 5.46
CA GLY A 373 7.15 17.65 4.73
C GLY A 373 7.16 18.87 5.64
N MET A 374 6.45 18.82 6.76
CA MET A 374 6.40 19.91 7.74
C MET A 374 7.80 20.21 8.32
N MET A 375 8.62 19.19 8.59
CA MET A 375 10.00 19.39 9.05
C MET A 375 10.83 20.19 8.03
N LEU A 376 10.66 19.87 6.76
CA LEU A 376 11.36 20.56 5.68
C LEU A 376 10.83 21.99 5.45
N THR A 377 9.53 22.20 5.64
CA THR A 377 8.91 23.55 5.57
C THR A 377 9.42 24.46 6.69
N LEU A 378 9.76 23.91 7.84
CA LEU A 378 10.41 24.61 8.95
C LEU A 378 11.90 24.92 8.69
N GLY A 379 12.44 24.56 7.52
CA GLY A 379 13.84 24.78 7.16
C GLY A 379 14.83 23.80 7.79
N LEU A 380 14.32 22.69 8.39
CA LEU A 380 15.19 21.68 8.98
C LEU A 380 15.82 20.78 7.91
N ALA A 381 16.98 20.21 8.22
CA ALA A 381 17.67 19.30 7.31
C ALA A 381 16.87 17.99 7.11
N TYR A 382 17.14 17.28 6.00
CA TYR A 382 16.37 16.09 5.60
C TYR A 382 16.43 14.93 6.62
N ASN A 383 17.45 14.85 7.48
CA ASN A 383 17.48 13.84 8.53
C ASN A 383 16.37 14.03 9.58
N TYR A 384 15.88 15.27 9.77
CA TYR A 384 14.81 15.56 10.73
C TYR A 384 13.46 14.93 10.36
N VAL A 385 13.24 14.52 9.11
CA VAL A 385 12.02 13.78 8.73
C VAL A 385 11.91 12.43 9.47
N ALA A 386 13.03 11.88 9.93
CA ALA A 386 13.06 10.63 10.68
C ALA A 386 12.54 10.77 12.12
N LEU A 387 12.49 11.97 12.71
CA LEU A 387 11.98 12.19 14.07
C LEU A 387 10.47 12.01 14.15
N PRO A 388 9.62 12.76 13.40
CA PRO A 388 8.18 12.50 13.38
C PRO A 388 7.88 11.07 12.92
N ALA A 389 8.70 10.50 12.03
CA ALA A 389 8.59 9.12 11.61
C ALA A 389 8.73 8.15 12.80
N ALA A 390 9.78 8.29 13.61
CA ALA A 390 10.01 7.46 14.80
C ALA A 390 8.91 7.66 15.85
N LEU A 391 8.45 8.90 16.05
CA LEU A 391 7.37 9.22 17.01
C LEU A 391 6.04 8.57 16.60
N LEU A 392 5.68 8.64 15.32
CA LEU A 392 4.46 8.00 14.81
C LEU A 392 4.54 6.47 14.90
N SER A 393 5.67 5.87 14.54
CA SER A 393 5.87 4.42 14.71
C SER A 393 5.83 3.99 16.19
N PHE A 394 6.34 4.83 17.10
CA PHE A 394 6.22 4.59 18.54
C PHE A 394 4.76 4.67 19.02
N ALA A 395 3.96 5.58 18.48
CA ALA A 395 2.53 5.65 18.74
C ALA A 395 1.79 4.40 18.26
N ALA A 396 2.20 3.83 17.10
CA ALA A 396 1.66 2.56 16.61
C ALA A 396 1.96 1.41 17.57
N MET A 397 3.23 1.26 17.97
CA MET A 397 3.64 0.26 18.94
C MET A 397 2.87 0.41 20.27
N SER A 398 2.69 1.65 20.75
CA SER A 398 1.93 1.95 21.97
C SER A 398 0.47 1.52 21.83
N SER A 399 -0.16 1.77 20.68
CA SER A 399 -1.54 1.34 20.39
C SER A 399 -1.68 -0.19 20.42
N LEU A 400 -0.69 -0.94 19.90
CA LEU A 400 -0.67 -2.41 19.96
C LEU A 400 -0.47 -2.93 21.39
N LEU A 401 0.36 -2.28 22.19
CA LEU A 401 0.54 -2.63 23.60
C LEU A 401 -0.73 -2.39 24.41
N LEU A 402 -1.42 -1.28 24.16
CA LEU A 402 -2.72 -0.97 24.78
C LEU A 402 -3.78 -2.01 24.35
N TYR A 403 -3.83 -2.39 23.08
CA TYR A 403 -4.70 -3.47 22.60
C TYR A 403 -4.39 -4.79 23.32
N GLY A 404 -3.13 -5.13 23.49
CA GLY A 404 -2.71 -6.33 24.21
C GLY A 404 -3.14 -6.32 25.68
N ARG A 405 -3.04 -5.18 26.36
CA ARG A 405 -3.53 -5.00 27.75
C ARG A 405 -5.05 -5.14 27.82
N TYR A 406 -5.78 -4.46 26.94
CA TYR A 406 -7.23 -4.53 26.87
C TYR A 406 -7.72 -5.99 26.68
N LYS A 407 -7.10 -6.73 25.79
CA LYS A 407 -7.46 -8.14 25.53
C LYS A 407 -7.20 -9.06 26.74
N ARG A 408 -6.12 -8.81 27.49
CA ARG A 408 -5.82 -9.55 28.73
C ARG A 408 -6.86 -9.27 29.82
N GLN A 409 -7.30 -8.03 29.98
CA GLN A 409 -8.33 -7.64 30.94
C GLN A 409 -9.66 -8.33 30.60
N GLN A 410 -10.10 -8.29 29.34
CA GLN A 410 -11.29 -9.01 28.89
C GLN A 410 -11.24 -10.52 29.19
N ALA A 411 -10.09 -11.14 29.03
CA ALA A 411 -9.92 -12.57 29.33
C ALA A 411 -9.96 -12.86 30.83
N ALA A 412 -9.51 -11.92 31.69
CA ALA A 412 -9.57 -12.04 33.14
C ALA A 412 -10.99 -11.83 33.68
N ASP A 413 -11.76 -10.94 33.05
CA ASP A 413 -13.14 -10.59 33.45
C ASP A 413 -14.17 -11.63 32.94
N THR A 414 -13.79 -12.55 32.06
CA THR A 414 -14.68 -13.63 31.60
C THR A 414 -14.61 -14.78 32.61
N PRO A 415 -15.69 -15.06 33.41
CA PRO A 415 -15.65 -16.15 34.36
C PRO A 415 -15.43 -17.47 33.61
N VAL A 416 -14.45 -18.24 34.09
CA VAL A 416 -14.25 -19.63 33.67
C VAL A 416 -15.51 -20.40 34.09
N LEU A 417 -16.45 -20.56 33.18
CA LEU A 417 -17.54 -21.51 33.36
C LEU A 417 -16.90 -22.86 33.66
N ALA A 418 -16.97 -23.26 34.94
CA ALA A 418 -16.50 -24.52 35.42
C ALA A 418 -17.08 -25.62 34.49
N LYS A 419 -16.19 -26.46 33.92
CA LYS A 419 -16.60 -27.67 33.26
C LYS A 419 -17.48 -28.44 34.24
N PRO A 420 -18.69 -28.84 33.89
CA PRO A 420 -19.44 -29.80 34.73
C PRO A 420 -18.58 -31.05 34.85
N LEU A 421 -18.26 -31.41 36.08
CA LEU A 421 -17.75 -32.72 36.45
C LEU A 421 -18.87 -33.69 36.15
N GLY A 422 -18.74 -34.48 35.12
CA GLY A 422 -19.58 -35.57 34.73
C GLY A 422 -18.74 -36.64 34.05
#